data_c415d9bff22c0d7d057e3357c92ce7b6
#
_entry.id   c415d9bff22c0d7d057e3357c92ce7b6
#
_cell.length_a   1.000
_cell.length_b   1.000
_cell.length_c   1.000
_cell.angle_alpha   90.00
_cell.angle_beta   90.00
_cell.angle_gamma   90.00
#
_symmetry.space_group_name_H-M   'P 1'
#
loop_
_entity.id
_entity.type
_entity.pdbx_description
1 polymer ?
#
loop_
_entity_poly.entity_id
_entity_poly.type
_entity_poly.pdbx_seq_one_letter_code
_entity_poly.pdbx_strand_id
1 'polypeptide(L)'
;MNEVYDVYYSTGGAQLVGGGADVWVNNWIEEVAPHLDTKPILLIHRTRRGLAEITEHTKTFENNVKAGRGGNEGREVVKKIKKNYKEVLNTELEHLWQGDDPQKFRELLKGARRINILHGYYAPHKFIVENKEKIHSNVIHVSVRDCLKASMVLDLDRSLHTLMEQTWEDELCEVATHPIWIGVEESKLKYPTEHLPNYYEFKNNLDVTDSNRIGYASRMETRKCPHFLEGLDSMVFTNLRHIKWWEQNLNTDTSSWKKFGFTYKFLDNFMRKDWGISHSAHIFEPFGYSIFQAVDYGKIPILAPDWIPSYDYPFRAASPEEFREQYKKICELSVDGRRDYVFPLREYLNKTYGDKDVWREKMLRIYND
;
A
#
# COMPACT_ATOMS: atom_id res chain seq x y z
N MET A 1 11.75 -28.38 27.40
CA MET A 1 10.42 -27.81 27.07
C MET A 1 10.59 -27.12 25.74
N ASN A 2 9.81 -27.48 24.73
CA ASN A 2 9.87 -26.74 23.46
C ASN A 2 9.34 -25.34 23.74
N GLU A 3 10.09 -24.34 23.32
CA GLU A 3 9.71 -22.94 23.44
C GLU A 3 8.38 -22.69 22.69
N VAL A 4 7.38 -22.14 23.36
CA VAL A 4 6.09 -21.82 22.74
C VAL A 4 6.26 -20.51 21.97
N TYR A 5 5.93 -20.51 20.69
CA TYR A 5 6.07 -19.33 19.82
C TYR A 5 4.88 -19.18 18.88
N ASP A 6 4.64 -17.96 18.48
CA ASP A 6 3.67 -17.59 17.46
C ASP A 6 4.38 -17.22 16.15
N VAL A 7 3.78 -17.61 15.04
CA VAL A 7 4.28 -17.29 13.70
C VAL A 7 3.47 -16.14 13.10
N TYR A 8 4.16 -15.21 12.51
CA TYR A 8 3.62 -14.09 11.74
C TYR A 8 3.98 -14.29 10.27
N TYR A 9 3.00 -14.68 9.48
CA TYR A 9 3.20 -15.08 8.09
C TYR A 9 2.91 -13.92 7.14
N SER A 10 3.80 -13.71 6.17
CA SER A 10 3.60 -12.73 5.12
C SER A 10 3.98 -13.29 3.76
N THR A 11 3.12 -13.13 2.75
CA THR A 11 3.40 -13.49 1.34
C THR A 11 4.14 -12.38 0.57
N GLY A 12 4.50 -11.36 1.22
CA GLY A 12 5.23 -10.19 0.73
C GLY A 12 5.48 -9.28 1.91
N GLY A 13 5.84 -8.06 1.67
CA GLY A 13 6.15 -7.14 2.75
C GLY A 13 7.58 -7.27 3.23
N ALA A 14 7.97 -6.45 4.18
CA ALA A 14 9.36 -6.21 4.54
C ALA A 14 10.25 -5.84 3.34
N GLN A 15 9.65 -5.47 2.22
CA GLN A 15 10.35 -4.88 1.08
C GLN A 15 10.35 -3.37 1.21
N LEU A 16 11.51 -2.81 1.06
CA LEU A 16 11.70 -1.35 1.08
C LEU A 16 11.28 -0.66 -0.22
N VAL A 17 10.65 -1.39 -1.13
CA VAL A 17 10.41 -0.98 -2.53
C VAL A 17 8.96 -1.19 -2.95
N GLY A 18 8.09 -1.58 -2.01
CA GLY A 18 6.75 -2.03 -2.32
C GLY A 18 5.65 -0.97 -2.19
N GLY A 19 4.42 -1.44 -2.12
CA GLY A 19 3.22 -0.64 -1.94
C GLY A 19 2.80 -0.52 -0.48
N GLY A 20 1.53 -0.17 -0.26
CA GLY A 20 0.97 0.01 1.07
C GLY A 20 1.07 -1.22 1.99
N ALA A 21 1.06 -2.44 1.43
CA ALA A 21 1.25 -3.66 2.20
C ALA A 21 2.65 -3.75 2.83
N ASP A 22 3.69 -3.32 2.11
CA ASP A 22 5.06 -3.30 2.64
C ASP A 22 5.19 -2.24 3.75
N VAL A 23 4.57 -1.08 3.59
CA VAL A 23 4.51 -0.05 4.63
C VAL A 23 3.84 -0.60 5.88
N TRP A 24 2.72 -1.32 5.71
CA TRP A 24 2.00 -1.92 6.83
C TRP A 24 2.85 -2.95 7.58
N VAL A 25 3.52 -3.87 6.88
CA VAL A 25 4.37 -4.89 7.52
C VAL A 25 5.56 -4.24 8.24
N ASN A 26 6.15 -3.20 7.66
CA ASN A 26 7.24 -2.45 8.31
C ASN A 26 6.77 -1.74 9.58
N ASN A 27 5.60 -1.06 9.53
CA ASN A 27 4.99 -0.47 10.70
C ASN A 27 4.71 -1.52 11.79
N TRP A 28 4.24 -2.72 11.41
CA TRP A 28 4.03 -3.81 12.33
C TRP A 28 5.34 -4.27 12.98
N ILE A 29 6.43 -4.42 12.21
CA ILE A 29 7.76 -4.80 12.72
C ILE A 29 8.28 -3.75 13.72
N GLU A 30 8.10 -2.47 13.42
CA GLU A 30 8.64 -1.38 14.23
C GLU A 30 7.80 -1.12 15.49
N GLU A 31 6.48 -1.17 15.39
CA GLU A 31 5.60 -0.67 16.43
C GLU A 31 4.88 -1.79 17.22
N VAL A 32 4.70 -2.98 16.65
CA VAL A 32 3.94 -4.07 17.30
C VAL A 32 4.85 -5.19 17.79
N ALA A 33 5.72 -5.69 16.92
CA ALA A 33 6.55 -6.86 17.22
C ALA A 33 7.38 -6.75 18.52
N PRO A 34 7.96 -5.56 18.87
CA PRO A 34 8.73 -5.41 20.12
C PRO A 34 7.90 -5.53 21.42
N HIS A 35 6.58 -5.44 21.32
CA HIS A 35 5.65 -5.40 22.46
C HIS A 35 4.78 -6.64 22.59
N LEU A 36 5.02 -7.69 21.80
CA LEU A 36 4.29 -8.94 21.87
C LEU A 36 4.70 -9.75 23.11
N ASP A 37 3.74 -10.42 23.74
CA ASP A 37 3.97 -11.26 24.92
C ASP A 37 4.78 -12.53 24.63
N THR A 38 4.75 -12.99 23.38
CA THR A 38 5.52 -14.12 22.91
C THR A 38 6.56 -13.69 21.90
N LYS A 39 7.69 -14.39 21.84
CA LYS A 39 8.71 -14.14 20.81
C LYS A 39 8.09 -14.34 19.43
N PRO A 40 8.01 -13.31 18.59
CA PRO A 40 7.45 -13.43 17.26
C PRO A 40 8.47 -14.03 16.29
N ILE A 41 8.01 -14.96 15.44
CA ILE A 41 8.78 -15.47 14.31
C ILE A 41 8.13 -15.02 13.03
N LEU A 42 8.81 -14.16 12.27
CA LEU A 42 8.30 -13.66 10.99
C LEU A 42 8.69 -14.62 9.86
N LEU A 43 7.69 -15.27 9.26
CA LEU A 43 7.87 -16.12 8.10
C LEU A 43 7.45 -15.39 6.82
N ILE A 44 8.40 -15.20 5.91
CA ILE A 44 8.18 -14.49 4.66
C ILE A 44 8.13 -15.49 3.51
N HIS A 45 6.95 -15.68 2.95
CA HIS A 45 6.73 -16.57 1.82
C HIS A 45 7.22 -15.91 0.52
N ARG A 46 8.53 -16.00 0.25
CA ARG A 46 9.10 -15.58 -1.03
C ARG A 46 9.99 -16.66 -1.60
N THR A 47 9.84 -16.85 -2.87
CA THR A 47 10.73 -17.68 -3.64
C THR A 47 12.06 -16.93 -3.86
N ARG A 48 13.17 -17.67 -4.09
CA ARG A 48 14.47 -17.11 -4.49
C ARG A 48 14.34 -16.13 -5.66
N ARG A 49 13.32 -16.29 -6.50
CA ARG A 49 13.02 -15.39 -7.60
C ARG A 49 12.68 -13.98 -7.12
N GLY A 50 11.88 -13.84 -6.05
CA GLY A 50 11.57 -12.53 -5.48
C GLY A 50 12.79 -11.82 -4.89
N LEU A 51 13.70 -12.56 -4.22
CA LEU A 51 14.99 -12.03 -3.76
C LEU A 51 15.89 -11.62 -4.93
N ALA A 52 15.90 -12.42 -6.02
CA ALA A 52 16.65 -12.09 -7.23
C ALA A 52 16.11 -10.83 -7.90
N GLU A 53 14.78 -10.64 -7.96
CA GLU A 53 14.16 -9.42 -8.50
C GLU A 53 14.55 -8.18 -7.69
N ILE A 54 14.56 -8.25 -6.36
CA ILE A 54 15.02 -7.15 -5.49
C ILE A 54 16.50 -6.85 -5.75
N THR A 55 17.32 -7.88 -5.84
CA THR A 55 18.76 -7.75 -6.12
C THR A 55 18.99 -7.20 -7.53
N GLU A 56 18.19 -7.62 -8.50
CA GLU A 56 18.25 -7.14 -9.88
C GLU A 56 17.79 -5.69 -10.00
N HIS A 57 16.72 -5.28 -9.30
CA HIS A 57 16.35 -3.88 -9.20
C HIS A 57 17.45 -3.03 -8.58
N THR A 58 18.07 -3.49 -7.52
CA THR A 58 19.20 -2.78 -6.89
C THR A 58 20.39 -2.70 -7.85
N LYS A 59 20.74 -3.80 -8.53
CA LYS A 59 21.81 -3.84 -9.54
C LYS A 59 21.49 -2.95 -10.74
N THR A 60 20.27 -2.95 -11.24
CA THR A 60 19.85 -2.09 -12.35
C THR A 60 19.97 -0.63 -11.97
N PHE A 61 19.61 -0.28 -10.73
CA PHE A 61 19.78 1.05 -10.20
C PHE A 61 21.27 1.43 -10.05
N GLU A 62 22.09 0.53 -9.52
CA GLU A 62 23.54 0.71 -9.42
C GLU A 62 24.19 0.89 -10.80
N ASN A 63 23.76 0.11 -11.79
CA ASN A 63 24.24 0.23 -13.16
C ASN A 63 23.85 1.55 -13.81
N ASN A 64 22.63 2.04 -13.55
CA ASN A 64 22.21 3.36 -14.01
C ASN A 64 23.01 4.49 -13.35
N VAL A 65 23.33 4.36 -12.08
CA VAL A 65 24.19 5.30 -11.35
C VAL A 65 25.64 5.27 -11.87
N LYS A 66 26.20 4.06 -12.13
CA LYS A 66 27.53 3.88 -12.74
C LYS A 66 27.59 4.45 -14.16
N ALA A 67 26.48 4.38 -14.89
CA ALA A 67 26.35 4.97 -16.23
C ALA A 67 26.08 6.50 -16.22
N GLY A 68 26.24 7.17 -15.07
CA GLY A 68 26.04 8.61 -14.94
C GLY A 68 24.58 9.08 -14.94
N ARG A 69 23.62 8.13 -14.95
CA ARG A 69 22.19 8.40 -14.90
C ARG A 69 21.73 8.53 -13.45
N GLY A 70 21.74 9.73 -12.91
CA GLY A 70 21.25 9.99 -11.53
C GLY A 70 22.26 10.64 -10.61
N GLY A 71 23.50 10.86 -11.06
CA GLY A 71 24.51 11.65 -10.34
C GLY A 71 24.79 11.20 -8.90
N ASN A 72 25.13 12.15 -8.04
CA ASN A 72 25.40 11.91 -6.61
C ASN A 72 24.14 11.50 -5.86
N GLU A 73 22.97 12.06 -6.21
CA GLU A 73 21.67 11.72 -5.60
C GLU A 73 21.33 10.24 -5.78
N GLY A 74 21.57 9.67 -6.98
CA GLY A 74 21.35 8.25 -7.23
C GLY A 74 22.23 7.35 -6.37
N ARG A 75 23.49 7.74 -6.10
CA ARG A 75 24.39 6.97 -5.22
C ARG A 75 23.93 6.99 -3.77
N GLU A 76 23.47 8.14 -3.27
CA GLU A 76 22.92 8.24 -1.91
C GLU A 76 21.63 7.44 -1.75
N VAL A 77 20.78 7.43 -2.78
CA VAL A 77 19.58 6.59 -2.79
C VAL A 77 19.94 5.10 -2.72
N VAL A 78 20.92 4.62 -3.50
CA VAL A 78 21.38 3.21 -3.43
C VAL A 78 21.91 2.88 -2.04
N LYS A 79 22.73 3.74 -1.45
CA LYS A 79 23.24 3.56 -0.07
C LYS A 79 22.09 3.47 0.94
N LYS A 80 21.13 4.37 0.84
CA LYS A 80 19.96 4.40 1.73
C LYS A 80 19.06 3.16 1.56
N ILE A 81 18.90 2.62 0.31
CA ILE A 81 18.23 1.36 0.03
C ILE A 81 18.92 0.21 0.73
N LYS A 82 20.23 0.09 0.56
CA LYS A 82 21.04 -0.98 1.18
C LYS A 82 21.00 -0.89 2.71
N LYS A 83 21.12 0.32 3.26
CA LYS A 83 21.07 0.56 4.70
C LYS A 83 19.72 0.14 5.28
N ASN A 84 18.62 0.64 4.75
CA ASN A 84 17.28 0.33 5.27
C ASN A 84 16.91 -1.16 5.08
N TYR A 85 17.31 -1.78 3.95
CA TYR A 85 17.13 -3.22 3.74
C TYR A 85 17.88 -4.02 4.82
N LYS A 86 19.11 -3.60 5.12
CA LYS A 86 19.90 -4.20 6.21
C LYS A 86 19.28 -3.93 7.58
N GLU A 87 18.75 -2.74 7.82
CA GLU A 87 18.10 -2.38 9.08
C GLU A 87 16.80 -3.19 9.29
N VAL A 88 15.95 -3.33 8.27
CA VAL A 88 14.72 -4.14 8.34
C VAL A 88 15.04 -5.62 8.52
N LEU A 89 16.07 -6.15 7.87
CA LEU A 89 16.47 -7.56 7.99
C LEU A 89 17.32 -7.84 9.24
N ASN A 90 17.96 -6.84 9.82
CA ASN A 90 18.75 -6.97 11.05
C ASN A 90 17.97 -6.49 12.30
N THR A 91 16.64 -6.44 12.25
CA THR A 91 15.82 -6.25 13.46
C THR A 91 16.08 -7.41 14.42
N GLU A 92 15.89 -7.19 15.71
CA GLU A 92 15.94 -8.26 16.72
C GLU A 92 14.85 -9.33 16.51
N LEU A 93 13.94 -9.09 15.59
CA LEU A 93 12.91 -10.02 15.17
C LEU A 93 13.52 -11.22 14.43
N GLU A 94 13.28 -12.40 14.92
CA GLU A 94 13.64 -13.63 14.21
C GLU A 94 12.79 -13.76 12.94
N HIS A 95 13.43 -13.84 11.79
CA HIS A 95 12.74 -13.96 10.50
C HIS A 95 13.41 -15.03 9.62
N LEU A 96 12.59 -15.65 8.79
CA LEU A 96 13.04 -16.66 7.84
C LEU A 96 12.29 -16.49 6.50
N TRP A 97 13.06 -16.44 5.42
CA TRP A 97 12.50 -16.50 4.07
C TRP A 97 12.36 -17.94 3.63
N GLN A 98 11.22 -18.30 3.04
CA GLN A 98 10.97 -19.67 2.58
C GLN A 98 12.06 -20.19 1.62
N GLY A 99 12.67 -19.32 0.81
CA GLY A 99 13.73 -19.65 -0.14
C GLY A 99 15.08 -19.95 0.49
N ASP A 100 15.32 -19.53 1.74
CA ASP A 100 16.60 -19.70 2.42
C ASP A 100 16.72 -21.11 2.99
N ASP A 101 15.70 -21.55 3.73
CA ASP A 101 15.59 -22.91 4.29
C ASP A 101 14.11 -23.36 4.27
N PRO A 102 13.66 -23.97 3.18
CA PRO A 102 12.27 -24.40 3.05
C PRO A 102 11.85 -25.49 4.05
N GLN A 103 12.79 -26.28 4.57
CA GLN A 103 12.49 -27.29 5.56
C GLN A 103 12.25 -26.65 6.92
N LYS A 104 13.18 -25.81 7.39
CA LYS A 104 13.05 -25.06 8.64
C LYS A 104 11.78 -24.18 8.61
N PHE A 105 11.46 -23.55 7.48
CA PHE A 105 10.23 -22.76 7.32
C PHE A 105 8.97 -23.61 7.61
N ARG A 106 8.89 -24.83 7.05
CA ARG A 106 7.77 -25.74 7.29
C ARG A 106 7.74 -26.27 8.73
N GLU A 107 8.90 -26.56 9.31
CA GLU A 107 9.02 -27.01 10.71
C GLU A 107 8.53 -25.92 11.68
N LEU A 108 8.90 -24.65 11.45
CA LEU A 108 8.42 -23.52 12.24
C LEU A 108 6.90 -23.34 12.15
N LEU A 109 6.32 -23.42 10.94
CA LEU A 109 4.87 -23.39 10.77
C LEU A 109 4.19 -24.53 11.52
N LYS A 110 4.75 -25.76 11.40
CA LYS A 110 4.20 -26.95 12.06
C LYS A 110 4.27 -26.86 13.59
N GLY A 111 5.35 -26.30 14.14
CA GLY A 111 5.56 -26.16 15.58
C GLY A 111 4.87 -24.94 16.19
N ALA A 112 4.38 -24.01 15.41
CA ALA A 112 3.74 -22.81 15.92
C ALA A 112 2.48 -23.09 16.73
N ARG A 113 2.27 -22.36 17.81
CA ARG A 113 1.02 -22.32 18.58
C ARG A 113 -0.08 -21.66 17.76
N ARG A 114 0.19 -20.47 17.22
CA ARG A 114 -0.72 -19.65 16.42
C ARG A 114 -0.03 -19.16 15.16
N ILE A 115 -0.80 -18.95 14.11
CA ILE A 115 -0.36 -18.35 12.85
C ILE A 115 -1.16 -17.08 12.59
N ASN A 116 -0.49 -15.96 12.63
CA ASN A 116 -1.04 -14.65 12.33
C ASN A 116 -0.66 -14.24 10.91
N ILE A 117 -1.65 -14.02 10.05
CA ILE A 117 -1.43 -13.66 8.65
C ILE A 117 -1.37 -12.14 8.54
N LEU A 118 -0.17 -11.60 8.37
CA LEU A 118 0.04 -10.16 8.18
C LEU A 118 -0.29 -9.70 6.76
N HIS A 119 0.04 -10.54 5.78
CA HIS A 119 -0.27 -10.31 4.38
C HIS A 119 -0.37 -11.67 3.67
N GLY A 120 -1.58 -12.08 3.35
CA GLY A 120 -1.91 -13.43 2.87
C GLY A 120 -2.34 -13.53 1.41
N TYR A 121 -2.12 -12.50 0.60
CA TYR A 121 -2.64 -12.37 -0.76
C TYR A 121 -2.33 -13.54 -1.70
N TYR A 122 -1.22 -14.25 -1.46
CA TYR A 122 -0.79 -15.41 -2.24
C TYR A 122 -0.61 -16.67 -1.38
N ALA A 123 -1.32 -16.79 -0.26
CA ALA A 123 -1.23 -18.00 0.56
C ALA A 123 -1.81 -19.19 -0.23
N PRO A 124 -1.04 -20.26 -0.49
CA PRO A 124 -1.56 -21.39 -1.25
C PRO A 124 -2.70 -22.09 -0.48
N HIS A 125 -3.74 -22.57 -1.18
CA HIS A 125 -4.84 -23.33 -0.58
C HIS A 125 -4.35 -24.46 0.32
N LYS A 126 -3.33 -25.20 -0.11
CA LYS A 126 -2.68 -26.24 0.72
C LYS A 126 -2.20 -25.73 2.07
N PHE A 127 -1.62 -24.51 2.12
CA PHE A 127 -1.19 -23.89 3.36
C PHE A 127 -2.37 -23.64 4.31
N ILE A 128 -3.49 -23.15 3.78
CA ILE A 128 -4.71 -22.84 4.55
C ILE A 128 -5.25 -24.16 5.16
N VAL A 129 -5.42 -25.18 4.33
CA VAL A 129 -5.97 -26.48 4.76
C VAL A 129 -5.10 -27.14 5.84
N GLU A 130 -3.77 -27.12 5.68
CA GLU A 130 -2.83 -27.75 6.61
C GLU A 130 -2.71 -27.01 7.95
N ASN A 131 -3.10 -25.73 8.02
CA ASN A 131 -2.87 -24.87 9.20
C ASN A 131 -4.17 -24.26 9.78
N LYS A 132 -5.34 -24.59 9.26
CA LYS A 132 -6.60 -23.92 9.59
C LYS A 132 -6.89 -23.79 11.10
N GLU A 133 -6.56 -24.83 11.89
CA GLU A 133 -6.79 -24.86 13.33
C GLU A 133 -5.86 -23.91 14.13
N LYS A 134 -4.83 -23.36 13.46
CA LYS A 134 -3.85 -22.46 14.08
C LYS A 134 -3.99 -21.03 13.62
N ILE A 135 -4.79 -20.75 12.58
CA ILE A 135 -4.93 -19.41 12.02
C ILE A 135 -5.71 -18.55 13.00
N HIS A 136 -4.98 -17.73 13.73
CA HIS A 136 -5.55 -16.83 14.74
C HIS A 136 -6.02 -15.51 14.13
N SER A 137 -5.21 -14.85 13.32
CA SER A 137 -5.60 -13.61 12.67
C SER A 137 -5.29 -13.58 11.18
N ASN A 138 -6.08 -12.81 10.43
CA ASN A 138 -5.83 -12.52 9.02
C ASN A 138 -6.06 -11.03 8.75
N VAL A 139 -4.99 -10.33 8.36
CA VAL A 139 -5.06 -8.92 7.99
C VAL A 139 -5.48 -8.77 6.53
N ILE A 140 -6.62 -8.17 6.32
CA ILE A 140 -7.23 -7.98 5.01
C ILE A 140 -6.80 -6.62 4.44
N HIS A 141 -5.96 -6.65 3.42
CA HIS A 141 -5.45 -5.45 2.76
C HIS A 141 -6.31 -4.96 1.62
N VAL A 142 -6.86 -5.87 0.83
CA VAL A 142 -7.72 -5.58 -0.31
C VAL A 142 -8.68 -6.74 -0.49
N SER A 143 -9.97 -6.46 -0.51
CA SER A 143 -10.93 -7.43 -1.00
C SER A 143 -10.73 -7.62 -2.51
N VAL A 144 -10.41 -8.82 -2.93
CA VAL A 144 -10.29 -9.14 -4.37
C VAL A 144 -11.63 -8.94 -5.09
N ARG A 145 -12.76 -9.08 -4.39
CA ARG A 145 -14.09 -8.74 -4.93
C ARG A 145 -14.17 -7.29 -5.36
N ASP A 146 -13.55 -6.39 -4.62
CA ASP A 146 -13.55 -4.97 -4.94
C ASP A 146 -12.70 -4.67 -6.17
N CYS A 147 -11.58 -5.39 -6.34
CA CYS A 147 -10.78 -5.35 -7.56
C CYS A 147 -11.56 -5.88 -8.78
N LEU A 148 -12.33 -6.96 -8.60
CA LEU A 148 -13.18 -7.50 -9.67
C LEU A 148 -14.32 -6.53 -10.03
N LYS A 149 -14.98 -5.91 -9.06
CA LYS A 149 -15.99 -4.89 -9.32
C LYS A 149 -15.41 -3.71 -10.09
N ALA A 150 -14.22 -3.24 -9.72
CA ALA A 150 -13.54 -2.18 -10.46
C ALA A 150 -13.25 -2.57 -11.91
N SER A 151 -12.79 -3.81 -12.15
CA SER A 151 -12.58 -4.33 -13.51
C SER A 151 -13.88 -4.43 -14.30
N MET A 152 -15.01 -4.77 -13.64
CA MET A 152 -16.33 -4.81 -14.29
C MET A 152 -16.85 -3.43 -14.67
N VAL A 153 -16.68 -2.45 -13.78
CA VAL A 153 -17.10 -1.06 -14.02
C VAL A 153 -16.36 -0.46 -15.23
N LEU A 154 -15.11 -0.87 -15.43
CA LEU A 154 -14.26 -0.39 -16.53
C LEU A 154 -14.31 -1.27 -17.77
N ASP A 155 -15.20 -2.28 -17.80
CA ASP A 155 -15.38 -3.23 -18.91
C ASP A 155 -14.06 -3.91 -19.36
N LEU A 156 -13.17 -4.15 -18.40
CA LEU A 156 -11.85 -4.72 -18.63
C LEU A 156 -11.85 -6.24 -18.46
N ASP A 157 -11.11 -6.91 -19.35
CA ASP A 157 -11.01 -8.35 -19.37
C ASP A 157 -10.40 -8.90 -18.06
N ARG A 158 -10.99 -9.97 -17.50
CA ARG A 158 -10.64 -10.52 -16.20
C ARG A 158 -9.59 -11.60 -16.35
N SER A 159 -8.49 -11.49 -15.62
CA SER A 159 -7.55 -12.60 -15.54
C SER A 159 -8.10 -13.71 -14.62
N LEU A 160 -7.98 -14.96 -15.04
CA LEU A 160 -8.25 -16.16 -14.22
C LEU A 160 -7.47 -16.14 -12.89
N HIS A 161 -6.29 -15.54 -12.91
CA HIS A 161 -5.41 -15.39 -11.73
C HIS A 161 -6.08 -14.58 -10.61
N THR A 162 -6.74 -13.46 -10.95
CA THR A 162 -7.46 -12.63 -9.97
C THR A 162 -8.61 -13.37 -9.31
N LEU A 163 -9.29 -14.28 -10.02
CA LEU A 163 -10.37 -15.10 -9.47
C LEU A 163 -9.87 -16.15 -8.47
N MET A 164 -8.72 -16.74 -8.72
CA MET A 164 -8.11 -17.71 -7.78
C MET A 164 -7.63 -17.06 -6.49
N GLU A 165 -7.03 -15.87 -6.57
CA GLU A 165 -6.57 -15.11 -5.41
C GLU A 165 -7.72 -14.74 -4.47
N GLN A 166 -8.87 -14.40 -5.02
CA GLN A 166 -10.06 -14.08 -4.23
C GLN A 166 -10.55 -15.24 -3.36
N THR A 167 -10.52 -16.44 -3.89
CA THR A 167 -10.95 -17.64 -3.16
C THR A 167 -10.08 -17.85 -1.92
N TRP A 168 -8.78 -17.63 -2.02
CA TRP A 168 -7.85 -17.83 -0.91
C TRP A 168 -8.01 -16.80 0.21
N GLU A 169 -8.27 -15.54 -0.11
CA GLU A 169 -8.53 -14.53 0.91
C GLU A 169 -9.83 -14.82 1.66
N ASP A 170 -10.87 -15.20 0.93
CA ASP A 170 -12.15 -15.65 1.51
C ASP A 170 -11.94 -16.86 2.45
N GLU A 171 -11.19 -17.87 2.01
CA GLU A 171 -10.87 -19.06 2.82
C GLU A 171 -10.07 -18.70 4.09
N LEU A 172 -9.11 -17.79 4.00
CA LEU A 172 -8.36 -17.31 5.17
C LEU A 172 -9.27 -16.59 6.17
N CYS A 173 -10.22 -15.78 5.69
CA CYS A 173 -11.18 -15.09 6.54
C CYS A 173 -12.17 -16.06 7.21
N GLU A 174 -12.52 -17.17 6.53
CA GLU A 174 -13.41 -18.18 7.08
C GLU A 174 -12.79 -18.96 8.25
N VAL A 175 -11.48 -19.15 8.24
CA VAL A 175 -10.78 -19.94 9.25
C VAL A 175 -10.08 -19.12 10.33
N ALA A 176 -9.81 -17.84 10.09
CA ALA A 176 -9.19 -16.96 11.07
C ALA A 176 -10.15 -16.64 12.22
N THR A 177 -9.66 -16.72 13.46
CA THR A 177 -10.44 -16.32 14.64
C THR A 177 -10.69 -14.80 14.65
N HIS A 178 -9.72 -14.01 14.20
CA HIS A 178 -9.76 -12.55 14.16
C HIS A 178 -9.41 -12.01 12.76
N PRO A 179 -10.36 -11.99 11.80
CA PRO A 179 -10.15 -11.27 10.55
C PRO A 179 -10.09 -9.76 10.81
N ILE A 180 -9.03 -9.09 10.36
CA ILE A 180 -8.74 -7.67 10.63
C ILE A 180 -8.88 -6.87 9.33
N TRP A 181 -9.80 -5.91 9.31
CA TRP A 181 -9.97 -4.98 8.21
C TRP A 181 -9.24 -3.66 8.47
N ILE A 182 -8.34 -3.30 7.57
CA ILE A 182 -7.45 -2.13 7.70
C ILE A 182 -7.89 -0.88 6.93
N GLY A 183 -9.06 -0.91 6.30
CA GLY A 183 -9.56 0.24 5.54
C GLY A 183 -9.98 1.42 6.41
N VAL A 184 -10.11 2.59 5.80
CA VAL A 184 -10.54 3.84 6.50
C VAL A 184 -11.99 3.78 6.95
N GLU A 185 -12.85 3.04 6.26
CA GLU A 185 -14.25 2.83 6.61
C GLU A 185 -14.48 1.39 7.06
N GLU A 186 -15.59 1.16 7.77
CA GLU A 186 -15.99 -0.19 8.16
C GLU A 186 -16.11 -1.12 6.96
N SER A 187 -15.76 -2.38 7.18
CA SER A 187 -15.80 -3.39 6.14
C SER A 187 -17.23 -3.71 5.71
N LYS A 188 -17.47 -3.76 4.39
CA LYS A 188 -18.65 -4.35 3.78
C LYS A 188 -18.40 -5.81 3.36
N LEU A 189 -17.40 -6.44 3.93
CA LEU A 189 -17.04 -7.83 3.64
C LEU A 189 -18.10 -8.79 4.16
N LYS A 190 -18.18 -9.96 3.54
CA LYS A 190 -19.11 -11.04 3.92
C LYS A 190 -18.87 -11.54 5.34
N TYR A 191 -17.63 -11.47 5.81
CA TYR A 191 -17.22 -11.98 7.12
C TYR A 191 -17.20 -10.86 8.17
N PRO A 192 -17.58 -11.16 9.42
CA PRO A 192 -17.36 -10.24 10.52
C PRO A 192 -15.85 -9.99 10.66
N THR A 193 -15.47 -8.72 10.74
CA THR A 193 -14.07 -8.30 10.85
C THR A 193 -13.91 -7.32 11.98
N GLU A 194 -12.75 -7.36 12.63
CA GLU A 194 -12.33 -6.27 13.50
C GLU A 194 -11.88 -5.08 12.65
N HIS A 195 -12.52 -3.94 12.83
CA HIS A 195 -12.13 -2.73 12.11
C HIS A 195 -10.96 -2.06 12.80
N LEU A 196 -9.80 -2.18 12.18
CA LEU A 196 -8.56 -1.60 12.67
C LEU A 196 -7.84 -0.88 11.54
N PRO A 197 -8.25 0.35 11.21
CA PRO A 197 -7.60 1.13 10.17
C PRO A 197 -6.11 1.25 10.42
N ASN A 198 -5.33 1.27 9.33
CA ASN A 198 -3.93 1.63 9.42
C ASN A 198 -3.77 3.03 10.03
N TYR A 199 -2.55 3.36 10.44
CA TYR A 199 -2.22 4.71 10.84
C TYR A 199 -1.32 5.40 9.83
N TYR A 200 -1.34 6.73 9.83
CA TYR A 200 -0.44 7.58 9.10
C TYR A 200 0.02 8.76 9.95
N GLU A 201 1.30 8.87 10.18
CA GLU A 201 1.89 9.94 10.97
C GLU A 201 2.17 11.17 10.09
N PHE A 202 1.43 12.24 10.35
CA PHE A 202 1.58 13.51 9.62
C PHE A 202 2.81 14.27 10.11
N LYS A 203 3.81 14.44 9.27
CA LYS A 203 5.14 14.96 9.63
C LYS A 203 5.54 16.22 8.88
N ASN A 204 4.88 16.52 7.76
CA ASN A 204 5.31 17.58 6.87
C ASN A 204 4.59 18.88 7.16
N ASN A 205 5.27 19.99 6.91
CA ASN A 205 4.59 21.29 6.86
C ASN A 205 3.76 21.36 5.57
N LEU A 206 2.54 21.87 5.72
CA LEU A 206 1.65 22.08 4.60
C LEU A 206 2.22 23.15 3.66
N ASP A 207 2.51 22.76 2.42
CA ASP A 207 2.93 23.65 1.35
C ASP A 207 1.85 23.62 0.25
N VAL A 208 0.78 24.38 0.47
CA VAL A 208 -0.32 24.53 -0.50
C VAL A 208 0.09 25.50 -1.57
N THR A 209 0.10 25.07 -2.83
CA THR A 209 0.52 25.83 -3.98
C THR A 209 -0.66 26.18 -4.90
N ASP A 210 -0.48 27.15 -5.78
CA ASP A 210 -1.42 27.52 -6.86
C ASP A 210 -1.24 26.67 -8.11
N SER A 211 -0.32 25.71 -8.10
CA SER A 211 -0.07 24.83 -9.24
C SER A 211 -1.33 24.02 -9.59
N ASN A 212 -1.76 24.16 -10.86
CA ASN A 212 -2.89 23.39 -11.41
C ASN A 212 -2.47 22.02 -11.95
N ARG A 213 -1.18 21.66 -11.86
CA ARG A 213 -0.69 20.37 -12.30
C ARG A 213 -1.16 19.27 -11.35
N ILE A 214 -1.55 18.14 -11.94
CA ILE A 214 -2.01 16.97 -11.19
C ILE A 214 -0.84 16.05 -10.89
N GLY A 215 -0.76 15.55 -9.65
CA GLY A 215 0.14 14.47 -9.23
C GLY A 215 -0.60 13.15 -9.13
N TYR A 216 0.00 12.09 -9.68
CA TYR A 216 -0.45 10.71 -9.54
C TYR A 216 0.71 9.86 -9.00
N ALA A 217 0.56 9.34 -7.79
CA ALA A 217 1.56 8.51 -7.12
C ALA A 217 0.95 7.15 -6.78
N SER A 218 0.79 6.28 -7.77
CA SER A 218 0.16 4.98 -7.58
C SER A 218 0.58 3.95 -8.63
N ARG A 219 0.20 2.68 -8.42
CA ARG A 219 0.31 1.66 -9.45
C ARG A 219 -0.70 1.92 -10.57
N MET A 220 -0.32 1.64 -11.82
CA MET A 220 -1.21 1.73 -12.97
C MET A 220 -2.15 0.51 -13.02
N GLU A 221 -3.04 0.43 -12.04
CA GLU A 221 -4.10 -0.58 -11.97
C GLU A 221 -5.44 0.05 -12.33
N THR A 222 -6.37 -0.74 -12.84
CA THR A 222 -7.70 -0.26 -13.25
C THR A 222 -8.45 0.45 -12.11
N ARG A 223 -8.39 -0.10 -10.91
CA ARG A 223 -8.99 0.49 -9.71
C ARG A 223 -8.37 1.82 -9.29
N LYS A 224 -7.19 2.15 -9.78
CA LYS A 224 -6.50 3.43 -9.54
C LYS A 224 -6.83 4.49 -10.58
N CYS A 225 -7.67 4.18 -11.56
CA CYS A 225 -8.26 5.07 -12.54
C CYS A 225 -7.26 6.02 -13.24
N PRO A 226 -6.08 5.57 -13.71
CA PRO A 226 -5.11 6.46 -14.35
C PRO A 226 -5.63 7.13 -15.62
N HIS A 227 -6.63 6.54 -16.29
CA HIS A 227 -7.28 7.09 -17.48
C HIS A 227 -8.04 8.40 -17.22
N PHE A 228 -8.35 8.74 -15.95
CA PHE A 228 -8.93 10.03 -15.60
C PHE A 228 -7.98 11.20 -15.94
N LEU A 229 -6.68 10.93 -16.08
CA LEU A 229 -5.64 11.92 -16.38
C LEU A 229 -5.46 12.21 -17.86
N GLU A 230 -6.16 11.53 -18.76
CA GLU A 230 -6.03 11.75 -20.21
C GLU A 230 -6.29 13.22 -20.58
N GLY A 231 -5.36 13.81 -21.34
CA GLY A 231 -5.44 15.19 -21.78
C GLY A 231 -5.19 16.24 -20.70
N LEU A 232 -4.81 15.84 -19.46
CA LEU A 232 -4.52 16.76 -18.36
C LEU A 232 -3.00 16.84 -18.11
N ASP A 233 -2.48 18.06 -17.80
CA ASP A 233 -1.06 18.24 -17.42
C ASP A 233 -0.79 17.54 -16.09
N SER A 234 -0.15 16.39 -16.17
CA SER A 234 0.00 15.49 -15.04
C SER A 234 1.44 15.06 -14.81
N MET A 235 1.83 14.95 -13.54
CA MET A 235 3.04 14.28 -13.09
C MET A 235 2.70 12.89 -12.61
N VAL A 236 3.20 11.85 -13.29
CA VAL A 236 2.86 10.45 -13.02
C VAL A 236 4.06 9.71 -12.47
N PHE A 237 3.99 9.29 -11.22
CA PHE A 237 5.00 8.53 -10.51
C PHE A 237 4.54 7.09 -10.34
N THR A 238 5.02 6.22 -11.23
CA THR A 238 4.59 4.82 -11.32
C THR A 238 5.63 3.93 -11.99
N ASN A 239 5.34 2.64 -12.12
CA ASN A 239 6.17 1.75 -12.94
C ASN A 239 6.01 2.09 -14.43
N LEU A 240 7.08 2.58 -15.05
CA LEU A 240 7.07 3.02 -16.45
C LEU A 240 6.69 1.92 -17.45
N ARG A 241 6.90 0.62 -17.12
CA ARG A 241 6.44 -0.50 -17.95
C ARG A 241 4.92 -0.59 -17.99
N HIS A 242 4.25 -0.24 -16.89
CA HIS A 242 2.79 -0.22 -16.84
C HIS A 242 2.21 0.91 -17.70
N ILE A 243 2.86 2.08 -17.79
CA ILE A 243 2.42 3.15 -18.68
C ILE A 243 2.41 2.66 -20.14
N LYS A 244 3.52 2.04 -20.59
CA LYS A 244 3.61 1.47 -21.93
C LYS A 244 2.52 0.42 -22.20
N TRP A 245 2.20 -0.39 -21.19
CA TRP A 245 1.12 -1.38 -21.31
C TRP A 245 -0.23 -0.71 -21.51
N TRP A 246 -0.54 0.36 -20.75
CA TRP A 246 -1.77 1.13 -20.91
C TRP A 246 -1.87 1.82 -22.27
N GLU A 247 -0.80 2.44 -22.74
CA GLU A 247 -0.71 3.03 -24.07
C GLU A 247 -1.01 1.99 -25.18
N GLN A 248 -0.46 0.80 -25.06
CA GLN A 248 -0.55 -0.24 -26.09
C GLN A 248 -1.84 -1.04 -26.07
N ASN A 249 -2.42 -1.29 -24.90
CA ASN A 249 -3.56 -2.19 -24.74
C ASN A 249 -4.89 -1.47 -24.50
N LEU A 250 -4.86 -0.27 -23.96
CA LEU A 250 -6.06 0.51 -23.65
C LEU A 250 -6.11 1.84 -24.42
N ASN A 251 -5.18 2.06 -25.36
CA ASN A 251 -5.07 3.29 -26.17
C ASN A 251 -5.09 4.58 -25.32
N THR A 252 -4.58 4.52 -24.08
CA THR A 252 -4.57 5.67 -23.17
C THR A 252 -3.62 6.75 -23.70
N ASP A 253 -4.11 7.95 -23.92
CA ASP A 253 -3.26 9.08 -24.30
C ASP A 253 -2.49 9.63 -23.09
N THR A 254 -1.20 9.36 -23.06
CA THR A 254 -0.27 9.81 -22.01
C THR A 254 0.68 10.91 -22.49
N SER A 255 0.36 11.59 -23.60
CA SER A 255 1.22 12.61 -24.21
C SER A 255 1.43 13.83 -23.31
N SER A 256 0.42 14.18 -22.51
CA SER A 256 0.45 15.27 -21.53
C SER A 256 1.12 14.91 -20.20
N TRP A 257 1.57 13.66 -20.01
CA TRP A 257 2.10 13.20 -18.74
C TRP A 257 3.62 13.36 -18.64
N LYS A 258 4.09 13.99 -17.57
CA LYS A 258 5.48 13.94 -17.16
C LYS A 258 5.72 12.71 -16.31
N LYS A 259 6.40 11.72 -16.87
CA LYS A 259 6.53 10.36 -16.33
C LYS A 259 7.76 10.20 -15.44
N PHE A 260 7.59 9.64 -14.25
CA PHE A 260 8.65 9.35 -13.29
C PHE A 260 8.60 7.86 -12.89
N GLY A 261 9.76 7.21 -12.93
CA GLY A 261 9.86 5.81 -12.50
C GLY A 261 9.67 5.67 -10.99
N PHE A 262 8.77 4.79 -10.58
CA PHE A 262 8.49 4.53 -9.18
C PHE A 262 9.67 3.86 -8.49
N THR A 263 10.15 4.48 -7.43
CA THR A 263 10.84 3.84 -6.32
C THR A 263 10.36 4.51 -5.04
N TYR A 264 10.03 3.73 -4.01
CA TYR A 264 9.46 4.24 -2.76
C TYR A 264 10.25 5.42 -2.17
N LYS A 265 11.57 5.43 -2.32
CA LYS A 265 12.46 6.48 -1.79
C LYS A 265 12.42 7.81 -2.55
N PHE A 266 11.92 7.80 -3.78
CA PHE A 266 11.71 9.06 -4.51
C PHE A 266 10.30 9.62 -4.29
N LEU A 267 9.46 8.94 -3.52
CA LEU A 267 8.10 9.41 -3.28
C LEU A 267 8.10 10.77 -2.56
N ASP A 268 8.94 10.93 -1.55
CA ASP A 268 9.11 12.23 -0.87
C ASP A 268 9.54 13.34 -1.84
N ASN A 269 10.54 13.08 -2.67
CA ASN A 269 10.99 14.01 -3.70
C ASN A 269 9.90 14.30 -4.75
N PHE A 270 9.06 13.31 -5.06
CA PHE A 270 7.93 13.50 -5.96
C PHE A 270 6.85 14.36 -5.31
N MET A 271 6.51 14.14 -4.05
CA MET A 271 5.53 14.92 -3.29
C MET A 271 5.93 16.41 -3.18
N ARG A 272 7.23 16.70 -3.12
CA ARG A 272 7.79 18.08 -3.10
C ARG A 272 7.83 18.77 -4.46
N LYS A 273 7.48 18.09 -5.55
CA LYS A 273 7.49 18.70 -6.87
C LYS A 273 6.34 19.71 -7.04
N ASP A 274 6.48 20.54 -8.08
CA ASP A 274 5.50 21.55 -8.47
C ASP A 274 4.25 20.91 -9.10
N TRP A 275 3.36 20.42 -8.23
CA TRP A 275 1.99 20.03 -8.52
C TRP A 275 1.13 20.30 -7.29
N GLY A 276 -0.13 20.68 -7.49
CA GLY A 276 -1.01 21.14 -6.41
C GLY A 276 -2.23 20.24 -6.18
N ILE A 277 -2.61 19.45 -7.19
CA ILE A 277 -3.84 18.64 -7.17
C ILE A 277 -3.47 17.16 -7.18
N SER A 278 -4.01 16.37 -6.25
CA SER A 278 -3.75 14.94 -6.21
C SER A 278 -4.89 14.15 -6.88
N HIS A 279 -4.53 13.28 -7.83
CA HIS A 279 -5.43 12.23 -8.27
C HIS A 279 -5.50 11.16 -7.21
N SER A 280 -6.62 11.13 -6.51
CA SER A 280 -6.93 10.22 -5.41
C SER A 280 -8.30 9.55 -5.58
N ALA A 281 -8.92 9.67 -6.75
CA ALA A 281 -10.19 9.06 -7.13
C ALA A 281 -9.99 7.56 -7.46
N HIS A 282 -9.53 6.80 -6.46
CA HIS A 282 -9.25 5.37 -6.58
C HIS A 282 -10.49 4.56 -6.19
N ILE A 283 -11.00 3.74 -7.08
CA ILE A 283 -12.09 2.82 -6.78
C ILE A 283 -11.58 1.75 -5.81
N PHE A 284 -12.32 1.52 -4.71
CA PHE A 284 -11.98 0.53 -3.68
C PHE A 284 -10.57 0.68 -3.10
N GLU A 285 -10.22 1.87 -2.65
CA GLU A 285 -8.98 2.10 -1.91
C GLU A 285 -9.20 1.84 -0.42
N PRO A 286 -8.64 0.77 0.17
CA PRO A 286 -8.91 0.46 1.58
C PRO A 286 -8.41 1.55 2.53
N PHE A 287 -7.13 1.91 2.46
CA PHE A 287 -6.54 2.97 3.30
C PHE A 287 -5.99 4.12 2.47
N GLY A 288 -5.11 3.84 1.50
CA GLY A 288 -4.62 4.84 0.57
C GLY A 288 -3.49 5.71 1.10
N TYR A 289 -2.37 5.13 1.53
CA TYR A 289 -1.20 5.89 2.01
C TYR A 289 -0.79 7.04 1.10
N SER A 290 -0.90 6.90 -0.22
CA SER A 290 -0.59 7.99 -1.16
C SER A 290 -1.53 9.19 -1.05
N ILE A 291 -2.77 8.97 -0.60
CA ILE A 291 -3.74 10.04 -0.36
C ILE A 291 -3.33 10.82 0.89
N PHE A 292 -3.04 10.10 1.99
CA PHE A 292 -2.54 10.72 3.23
C PHE A 292 -1.26 11.52 2.97
N GLN A 293 -0.31 10.94 2.22
CA GLN A 293 0.92 11.63 1.84
C GLN A 293 0.65 12.89 1.04
N ALA A 294 -0.23 12.84 0.04
CA ALA A 294 -0.58 14.03 -0.75
C ALA A 294 -1.12 15.15 0.16
N VAL A 295 -2.06 14.82 1.05
CA VAL A 295 -2.63 15.79 1.99
C VAL A 295 -1.56 16.31 2.96
N ASP A 296 -0.65 15.45 3.45
CA ASP A 296 0.44 15.86 4.34
C ASP A 296 1.42 16.85 3.69
N TYR A 297 1.56 16.79 2.35
CA TYR A 297 2.34 17.75 1.57
C TYR A 297 1.52 18.93 1.03
N GLY A 298 0.30 19.15 1.52
CA GLY A 298 -0.53 20.27 1.14
C GLY A 298 -1.17 20.17 -0.25
N LYS A 299 -1.24 18.96 -0.83
CA LYS A 299 -1.87 18.75 -2.13
C LYS A 299 -3.37 18.57 -1.94
N ILE A 300 -4.17 19.27 -2.74
CA ILE A 300 -5.64 19.13 -2.69
C ILE A 300 -6.07 17.86 -3.44
N PRO A 301 -6.68 16.86 -2.78
CA PRO A 301 -7.04 15.62 -3.45
C PRO A 301 -8.40 15.73 -4.16
N ILE A 302 -8.54 15.03 -5.30
CA ILE A 302 -9.83 14.63 -5.82
C ILE A 302 -10.04 13.18 -5.39
N LEU A 303 -11.02 12.95 -4.52
CA LEU A 303 -11.26 11.65 -3.87
C LEU A 303 -12.28 10.81 -4.61
N ALA A 304 -12.26 9.50 -4.40
CA ALA A 304 -13.41 8.66 -4.76
C ALA A 304 -14.61 8.95 -3.82
N PRO A 305 -15.86 8.76 -4.29
CA PRO A 305 -17.05 8.99 -3.47
C PRO A 305 -17.14 8.09 -2.22
N ASP A 306 -16.60 6.89 -2.31
CA ASP A 306 -16.62 5.86 -1.27
C ASP A 306 -15.41 5.88 -0.34
N TRP A 307 -14.43 6.76 -0.56
CA TRP A 307 -13.29 6.94 0.35
C TRP A 307 -13.63 7.98 1.41
N ILE A 308 -13.71 7.59 2.71
CA ILE A 308 -14.20 8.41 3.84
C ILE A 308 -15.52 9.16 3.54
N PRO A 309 -16.59 8.47 3.14
CA PRO A 309 -17.87 9.12 2.80
C PRO A 309 -18.50 9.84 3.99
N SER A 310 -18.10 9.50 5.23
CA SER A 310 -18.54 10.16 6.47
C SER A 310 -17.99 11.58 6.64
N TYR A 311 -16.92 11.94 5.90
CA TYR A 311 -16.38 13.30 5.91
C TYR A 311 -16.91 14.12 4.72
N ASP A 312 -17.52 15.26 5.01
CA ASP A 312 -18.05 16.16 3.97
C ASP A 312 -16.89 16.86 3.24
N TYR A 313 -16.57 16.35 2.05
CA TYR A 313 -15.50 16.85 1.20
C TYR A 313 -16.01 17.03 -0.23
N PRO A 314 -15.90 18.25 -0.82
CA PRO A 314 -16.61 18.59 -2.06
C PRO A 314 -15.99 18.02 -3.33
N PHE A 315 -14.66 17.74 -3.34
CA PHE A 315 -13.97 17.32 -4.56
C PHE A 315 -13.91 15.81 -4.66
N ARG A 316 -14.98 15.20 -5.19
CA ARG A 316 -15.13 13.76 -5.40
C ARG A 316 -15.47 13.45 -6.84
N ALA A 317 -14.96 12.30 -7.34
CA ALA A 317 -15.20 11.86 -8.70
C ALA A 317 -15.24 10.34 -8.81
N ALA A 318 -16.24 9.82 -9.52
CA ALA A 318 -16.40 8.40 -9.88
C ALA A 318 -16.19 8.16 -11.38
N SER A 319 -16.11 9.23 -12.20
CA SER A 319 -15.92 9.14 -13.64
C SER A 319 -14.87 10.15 -14.13
N PRO A 320 -14.32 9.99 -15.36
CA PRO A 320 -13.43 10.95 -15.97
C PRO A 320 -14.06 12.35 -16.13
N GLU A 321 -15.36 12.43 -16.41
CA GLU A 321 -16.11 13.67 -16.59
C GLU A 321 -16.21 14.41 -15.26
N GLU A 322 -16.63 13.72 -14.19
CA GLU A 322 -16.69 14.29 -12.85
C GLU A 322 -15.29 14.73 -12.38
N PHE A 323 -14.26 13.94 -12.66
CA PHE A 323 -12.88 14.29 -12.32
C PHE A 323 -12.45 15.62 -12.98
N ARG A 324 -12.75 15.80 -14.27
CA ARG A 324 -12.46 17.05 -14.99
C ARG A 324 -13.28 18.23 -14.45
N GLU A 325 -14.53 18.00 -14.02
CA GLU A 325 -15.35 19.02 -13.39
C GLU A 325 -14.74 19.50 -12.06
N GLN A 326 -14.36 18.54 -11.17
CA GLN A 326 -13.73 18.89 -9.90
C GLN A 326 -12.35 19.56 -10.12
N TYR A 327 -11.57 19.06 -11.07
CA TYR A 327 -10.31 19.69 -11.45
C TYR A 327 -10.49 21.16 -11.83
N LYS A 328 -11.46 21.49 -12.67
CA LYS A 328 -11.76 22.89 -13.06
C LYS A 328 -12.11 23.75 -11.85
N LYS A 329 -12.99 23.26 -10.96
CA LYS A 329 -13.34 23.97 -9.72
C LYS A 329 -12.10 24.26 -8.86
N ILE A 330 -11.19 23.32 -8.71
CA ILE A 330 -9.96 23.53 -7.94
C ILE A 330 -9.04 24.54 -8.62
N CYS A 331 -8.95 24.53 -9.96
CA CYS A 331 -8.13 25.48 -10.70
C CYS A 331 -8.59 26.95 -10.53
N GLU A 332 -9.85 27.17 -10.20
CA GLU A 332 -10.43 28.50 -9.93
C GLU A 332 -10.14 29.01 -8.52
N LEU A 333 -9.68 28.12 -7.61
CA LEU A 333 -9.37 28.49 -6.23
C LEU A 333 -8.02 29.21 -6.14
N SER A 334 -7.98 30.25 -5.32
CA SER A 334 -6.72 30.82 -4.82
C SER A 334 -5.99 29.83 -3.89
N VAL A 335 -4.73 30.12 -3.56
CA VAL A 335 -3.98 29.34 -2.56
C VAL A 335 -4.73 29.25 -1.22
N ASP A 336 -5.28 30.36 -0.77
CA ASP A 336 -6.05 30.39 0.48
C ASP A 336 -7.34 29.57 0.36
N GLY A 337 -8.05 29.69 -0.76
CA GLY A 337 -9.22 28.84 -1.03
C GLY A 337 -8.90 27.34 -1.05
N ARG A 338 -7.69 26.94 -1.51
CA ARG A 338 -7.24 25.56 -1.43
C ARG A 338 -6.91 25.14 0.03
N ARG A 339 -6.34 26.04 0.81
CA ARG A 339 -6.05 25.82 2.25
C ARG A 339 -7.32 25.54 3.03
N ASP A 340 -8.42 26.22 2.72
CA ASP A 340 -9.71 26.05 3.37
C ASP A 340 -10.25 24.61 3.25
N TYR A 341 -9.80 23.83 2.28
CA TYR A 341 -10.16 22.42 2.11
C TYR A 341 -9.09 21.46 2.60
N VAL A 342 -7.81 21.74 2.37
CA VAL A 342 -6.73 20.82 2.69
C VAL A 342 -6.47 20.77 4.21
N PHE A 343 -6.52 21.92 4.90
CA PHE A 343 -6.23 21.97 6.34
C PHE A 343 -7.27 21.23 7.17
N PRO A 344 -8.57 21.43 7.00
CA PRO A 344 -9.58 20.68 7.75
C PRO A 344 -9.53 19.18 7.43
N LEU A 345 -9.30 18.80 6.17
CA LEU A 345 -9.14 17.40 5.79
C LEU A 345 -7.94 16.77 6.49
N ARG A 346 -6.79 17.45 6.50
CA ARG A 346 -5.59 16.97 7.17
C ARG A 346 -5.82 16.81 8.67
N GLU A 347 -6.47 17.77 9.30
CA GLU A 347 -6.80 17.73 10.74
C GLU A 347 -7.70 16.54 11.05
N TYR A 348 -8.76 16.33 10.26
CA TYR A 348 -9.64 15.19 10.38
C TYR A 348 -8.87 13.86 10.26
N LEU A 349 -8.06 13.71 9.21
CA LEU A 349 -7.27 12.49 8.98
C LEU A 349 -6.25 12.25 10.08
N ASN A 350 -5.57 13.29 10.57
CA ASN A 350 -4.60 13.18 11.65
C ASN A 350 -5.27 12.78 12.96
N LYS A 351 -6.41 13.39 13.29
CA LYS A 351 -7.17 13.05 14.50
C LYS A 351 -7.68 11.61 14.46
N THR A 352 -8.09 11.13 13.29
CA THR A 352 -8.74 9.82 13.15
C THR A 352 -7.73 8.68 12.98
N TYR A 353 -6.63 8.92 12.25
CA TYR A 353 -5.68 7.88 11.83
C TYR A 353 -4.22 8.19 12.15
N GLY A 354 -3.93 9.29 12.86
CA GLY A 354 -2.56 9.74 13.12
C GLY A 354 -1.92 9.14 14.37
N ASP A 355 -2.70 8.50 15.25
CA ASP A 355 -2.22 7.99 16.53
C ASP A 355 -1.71 6.54 16.41
N LYS A 356 -0.39 6.40 16.36
CA LYS A 356 0.25 5.09 16.26
C LYS A 356 0.19 4.28 17.55
N ASP A 357 0.11 4.94 18.72
CA ASP A 357 0.07 4.25 20.00
C ASP A 357 -1.29 3.59 20.19
N VAL A 358 -2.38 4.28 19.84
CA VAL A 358 -3.74 3.71 19.80
C VAL A 358 -3.81 2.54 18.80
N TRP A 359 -3.20 2.69 17.63
CA TRP A 359 -3.15 1.60 16.65
C TRP A 359 -2.40 0.39 17.19
N ARG A 360 -1.23 0.59 17.78
CA ARG A 360 -0.42 -0.48 18.38
C ARG A 360 -1.15 -1.20 19.50
N GLU A 361 -1.78 -0.48 20.42
CA GLU A 361 -2.53 -1.08 21.54
C GLU A 361 -3.66 -1.97 21.06
N LYS A 362 -4.40 -1.55 20.02
CA LYS A 362 -5.47 -2.36 19.44
C LYS A 362 -4.91 -3.64 18.80
N MET A 363 -3.79 -3.54 18.06
CA MET A 363 -3.12 -4.71 17.46
C MET A 363 -2.67 -5.68 18.54
N LEU A 364 -2.04 -5.18 19.61
CA LEU A 364 -1.56 -6.02 20.71
C LEU A 364 -2.69 -6.76 21.42
N ARG A 365 -3.86 -6.16 21.56
CA ARG A 365 -5.03 -6.88 22.12
C ARG A 365 -5.36 -8.11 21.29
N ILE A 366 -5.45 -7.97 19.96
CA ILE A 366 -5.78 -9.10 19.07
C ILE A 366 -4.71 -10.20 19.15
N TYR A 367 -3.44 -9.84 19.20
CA TYR A 367 -2.36 -10.84 19.17
C TYR A 367 -2.09 -11.51 20.53
N ASN A 368 -2.43 -10.85 21.63
CA ASN A 368 -2.22 -11.40 22.98
C ASN A 368 -3.47 -12.11 23.53
N ASP A 369 -4.64 -11.94 22.92
CA ASP A 369 -5.85 -12.72 23.21
C ASP A 369 -5.76 -14.15 22.71
#